data_3de299423e7b680ffca1dd74d24460ba
#
_entry.id   3de299423e7b680ffca1dd74d24460ba
#
_cell.length_a   1.000
_cell.length_b   1.000
_cell.length_c   1.000
_cell.angle_alpha   90.00
_cell.angle_beta   90.00
_cell.angle_gamma   90.00
#
_symmetry.space_group_name_H-M   'P 1'
#
loop_
_entity.id
_entity.type
_entity.pdbx_description
1 polymer ?
#
loop_
_entity_poly.entity_id
_entity_poly.type
_entity_poly.pdbx_seq_one_letter_code
_entity_poly.pdbx_strand_id
1 'polypeptide(L)'
;GFLAFFAVIRLFARCYIKVAPDMVAVITGRKRKLPDGRKVGYRLVRGGATLVLPVVEQVKYLPLRLITLPIEVKDAYNKDGVPVTIEAVANIKVKGEDTAIANAVERFLEDKIEITSQKIKETTLQTLEGHLRSIVGTMTIEELNSDRKAFAQKVTEESVLDLEKMGITADSIVIKKIAD
;
A
#
# COMPACT_ATOMS: atom_id res chain seq x y z
N GLY A 1 21.96 44.68 -7.63
CA GLY A 1 21.03 44.33 -6.55
C GLY A 1 19.78 43.60 -6.99
N PHE A 2 19.09 44.03 -8.06
CA PHE A 2 17.77 43.49 -8.45
C PHE A 2 17.80 42.04 -8.95
N LEU A 3 18.83 41.67 -9.70
CA LEU A 3 19.06 40.29 -10.17
C LEU A 3 19.32 39.31 -9.04
N ALA A 4 20.07 39.71 -8.02
CA ALA A 4 20.33 38.86 -6.84
C ALA A 4 19.05 38.64 -6.03
N PHE A 5 18.20 39.65 -5.87
CA PHE A 5 16.91 39.53 -5.19
C PHE A 5 15.95 38.57 -5.92
N PHE A 6 15.88 38.65 -7.25
CA PHE A 6 15.09 37.72 -8.06
C PHE A 6 15.61 36.28 -8.00
N ALA A 7 16.92 36.10 -7.97
CA ALA A 7 17.54 34.77 -7.82
C ALA A 7 17.21 34.14 -6.46
N VAL A 8 17.21 34.91 -5.38
CA VAL A 8 16.83 34.46 -4.03
C VAL A 8 15.36 34.07 -3.98
N ILE A 9 14.45 34.87 -4.55
CA ILE A 9 13.03 34.55 -4.61
C ILE A 9 12.79 33.26 -5.40
N ARG A 10 13.45 33.07 -6.52
CA ARG A 10 13.35 31.84 -7.33
C ARG A 10 13.88 30.62 -6.60
N LEU A 11 14.96 30.77 -5.81
CA LEU A 11 15.51 29.71 -4.99
C LEU A 11 14.51 29.32 -3.89
N PHE A 12 13.93 30.29 -3.19
CA PHE A 12 12.90 30.04 -2.17
C PHE A 12 11.64 29.38 -2.77
N ALA A 13 11.18 29.83 -3.95
CA ALA A 13 10.04 29.24 -4.63
C ALA A 13 10.29 27.76 -5.01
N ARG A 14 11.52 27.38 -5.33
CA ARG A 14 11.90 25.97 -5.58
C ARG A 14 11.96 25.11 -4.34
N CYS A 15 12.17 25.71 -3.18
CA CYS A 15 12.20 24.99 -1.90
C CYS A 15 10.80 24.69 -1.34
N TYR A 16 9.76 25.35 -1.87
CA TYR A 16 8.39 25.22 -1.40
C TYR A 16 7.64 24.15 -2.18
N ILE A 17 7.27 23.08 -1.51
CA ILE A 17 6.46 21.99 -2.11
C ILE A 17 5.09 21.91 -1.46
N LYS A 18 4.09 21.63 -2.28
CA LYS A 18 2.71 21.30 -1.83
C LYS A 18 2.49 19.82 -1.96
N VAL A 19 1.99 19.21 -0.88
CA VAL A 19 1.67 17.78 -0.82
C VAL A 19 0.15 17.62 -0.84
N ALA A 20 -0.36 16.85 -1.78
CA ALA A 20 -1.78 16.54 -1.86
C ALA A 20 -2.23 15.67 -0.66
N PRO A 21 -3.51 15.74 -0.25
CA PRO A 21 -4.00 15.01 0.92
C PRO A 21 -4.06 13.49 0.72
N ASP A 22 -4.04 13.02 -0.52
CA ASP A 22 -4.07 11.61 -0.92
C ASP A 22 -2.69 10.95 -1.03
N MET A 23 -1.65 11.66 -0.61
CA MET A 23 -0.26 11.17 -0.62
C MET A 23 0.54 11.68 0.57
N VAL A 24 1.63 10.99 0.85
CA VAL A 24 2.66 11.42 1.81
C VAL A 24 3.92 11.76 1.06
N ALA A 25 4.48 12.94 1.32
CA ALA A 25 5.84 13.26 0.91
C ALA A 25 6.82 12.67 1.92
N VAL A 26 7.72 11.84 1.45
CA VAL A 26 8.84 11.26 2.20
C VAL A 26 10.08 12.06 1.84
N ILE A 27 10.55 12.87 2.77
CA ILE A 27 11.69 13.77 2.57
C ILE A 27 12.89 13.15 3.25
N THR A 28 13.83 12.65 2.47
CA THR A 28 15.09 12.04 2.94
C THR A 28 16.20 13.07 3.07
N GLY A 29 17.12 12.89 4.02
CA GLY A 29 18.28 13.76 4.19
C GLY A 29 18.62 14.09 5.64
N ARG A 30 17.64 14.18 6.56
CA ARG A 30 17.87 14.43 7.99
C ARG A 30 17.37 13.29 8.86
N LYS A 31 18.19 12.80 9.78
CA LYS A 31 17.82 11.75 10.74
C LYS A 31 16.74 12.26 11.72
N ARG A 32 15.65 11.50 11.89
CA ARG A 32 14.61 11.74 12.90
C ARG A 32 14.29 10.48 13.68
N LYS A 33 13.71 10.65 14.88
CA LYS A 33 13.10 9.55 15.64
C LYS A 33 11.60 9.48 15.32
N LEU A 34 11.11 8.28 15.01
CA LEU A 34 9.69 7.97 14.95
C LEU A 34 9.08 7.83 16.35
N PRO A 35 7.73 7.91 16.50
CA PRO A 35 7.06 7.71 17.80
C PRO A 35 7.37 6.36 18.45
N ASP A 36 7.70 5.34 17.66
CA ASP A 36 8.12 4.00 18.11
C ASP A 36 9.59 3.90 18.54
N GLY A 37 10.35 5.04 18.55
CA GLY A 37 11.73 5.12 18.95
C GLY A 37 12.75 4.80 17.84
N ARG A 38 12.33 4.30 16.67
CA ARG A 38 13.24 4.05 15.55
C ARG A 38 13.83 5.36 15.00
N LYS A 39 15.12 5.32 14.69
CA LYS A 39 15.79 6.43 14.01
C LYS A 39 15.72 6.21 12.51
N VAL A 40 15.05 7.11 11.79
CA VAL A 40 14.94 7.09 10.33
C VAL A 40 15.60 8.30 9.71
N GLY A 41 16.13 8.13 8.49
CA GLY A 41 16.77 9.19 7.72
C GLY A 41 15.78 10.01 6.88
N TYR A 42 14.51 10.05 7.25
CA TYR A 42 13.46 10.75 6.50
C TYR A 42 12.43 11.39 7.44
N ARG A 43 11.66 12.33 6.90
CA ARG A 43 10.47 12.91 7.53
C ARG A 43 9.24 12.72 6.65
N LEU A 44 8.10 12.52 7.26
CA LEU A 44 6.82 12.34 6.61
C LEU A 44 6.03 13.64 6.65
N VAL A 45 5.49 14.07 5.52
CA VAL A 45 4.60 15.24 5.40
C VAL A 45 3.32 14.80 4.71
N ARG A 46 2.18 14.89 5.43
CA ARG A 46 0.86 14.55 4.93
C ARG A 46 0.09 15.81 4.62
N GLY A 47 -0.23 16.02 3.35
CA GLY A 47 -0.99 17.20 2.93
C GLY A 47 -0.36 18.51 3.33
N GLY A 48 -0.81 19.60 2.73
CA GLY A 48 -0.32 20.94 3.03
C GLY A 48 0.99 21.26 2.32
N ALA A 49 1.78 22.14 2.91
CA ALA A 49 2.99 22.65 2.30
C ALA A 49 4.19 22.57 3.24
N THR A 50 5.36 22.35 2.68
CA THR A 50 6.60 22.28 3.44
C THR A 50 7.77 22.84 2.63
N LEU A 51 8.82 23.23 3.36
CA LEU A 51 10.07 23.65 2.74
C LEU A 51 11.01 22.44 2.65
N VAL A 52 11.61 22.27 1.48
CA VAL A 52 12.62 21.24 1.20
C VAL A 52 13.86 21.92 0.66
N LEU A 53 15.02 21.50 1.12
CA LEU A 53 16.30 21.98 0.62
C LEU A 53 16.79 21.05 -0.50
N PRO A 54 16.61 21.41 -1.79
CA PRO A 54 16.83 20.50 -2.91
C PRO A 54 18.29 20.04 -3.08
N VAL A 55 19.23 20.70 -2.38
CA VAL A 55 20.65 20.32 -2.41
C VAL A 55 20.98 19.17 -1.45
N VAL A 56 20.25 19.07 -0.33
CA VAL A 56 20.50 18.11 0.76
C VAL A 56 19.34 17.16 1.04
N GLU A 57 18.16 17.44 0.51
CA GLU A 57 16.95 16.65 0.73
C GLU A 57 16.36 16.20 -0.60
N GLN A 58 15.90 14.96 -0.64
CA GLN A 58 15.13 14.40 -1.76
C GLN A 58 13.69 14.15 -1.31
N VAL A 59 12.76 14.35 -2.23
CA VAL A 59 11.33 14.12 -2.00
C VAL A 59 10.87 12.95 -2.85
N LYS A 60 10.27 11.97 -2.20
CA LYS A 60 9.55 10.87 -2.85
C LYS A 60 8.12 10.85 -2.33
N TYR A 61 7.21 10.24 -3.07
CA TYR A 61 5.80 10.25 -2.72
C TYR A 61 5.28 8.83 -2.54
N LEU A 62 4.53 8.62 -1.44
CA LEU A 62 3.80 7.38 -1.16
C LEU A 62 2.29 7.65 -1.31
N PRO A 63 1.57 6.91 -2.17
CA PRO A 63 0.13 7.08 -2.32
C PRO A 63 -0.62 6.56 -1.10
N LEU A 64 -1.60 7.32 -0.60
CA LEU A 64 -2.54 6.90 0.45
C LEU A 64 -3.93 6.57 -0.09
N ARG A 65 -4.15 6.83 -1.37
CA ARG A 65 -5.45 6.58 -2.03
C ARG A 65 -5.79 5.09 -2.04
N LEU A 66 -7.08 4.82 -2.11
CA LEU A 66 -7.60 3.47 -2.28
C LEU A 66 -7.14 2.89 -3.62
N ILE A 67 -6.69 1.65 -3.60
CA ILE A 67 -6.27 0.89 -4.78
C ILE A 67 -7.19 -0.32 -4.88
N THR A 68 -7.84 -0.48 -6.03
CA THR A 68 -8.68 -1.64 -6.33
C THR A 68 -7.85 -2.70 -7.06
N LEU A 69 -7.82 -3.91 -6.50
CA LEU A 69 -7.09 -5.06 -7.04
C LEU A 69 -8.08 -6.11 -7.52
N PRO A 70 -8.15 -6.38 -8.82
CA PRO A 70 -8.78 -7.61 -9.32
C PRO A 70 -7.85 -8.79 -9.02
N ILE A 71 -8.40 -9.83 -8.43
CA ILE A 71 -7.70 -11.05 -8.04
C ILE A 71 -8.33 -12.21 -8.80
N GLU A 72 -7.51 -12.99 -9.49
CA GLU A 72 -7.95 -14.21 -10.17
C GLU A 72 -7.02 -15.36 -9.76
N VAL A 73 -7.56 -16.33 -9.03
CA VAL A 73 -6.84 -17.55 -8.64
C VAL A 73 -7.37 -18.70 -9.48
N LYS A 74 -6.54 -19.21 -10.38
CA LYS A 74 -6.87 -20.36 -11.25
C LYS A 74 -6.33 -21.66 -10.64
N ASP A 75 -7.06 -22.73 -10.91
CA ASP A 75 -6.63 -24.09 -10.56
C ASP A 75 -6.24 -24.25 -9.08
N ALA A 76 -6.98 -23.60 -8.18
CA ALA A 76 -6.83 -23.81 -6.76
C ALA A 76 -7.58 -25.08 -6.36
N TYR A 77 -6.89 -26.04 -5.77
CA TYR A 77 -7.54 -27.27 -5.32
C TYR A 77 -8.28 -27.02 -4.00
N ASN A 78 -9.55 -27.39 -3.97
CA ASN A 78 -10.35 -27.36 -2.75
C ASN A 78 -10.01 -28.56 -1.85
N LYS A 79 -10.71 -28.68 -0.70
CA LYS A 79 -10.53 -29.77 0.26
C LYS A 79 -10.73 -31.16 -0.36
N ASP A 80 -11.59 -31.28 -1.37
CA ASP A 80 -11.93 -32.53 -2.05
C ASP A 80 -11.01 -32.83 -3.25
N GLY A 81 -10.01 -31.98 -3.51
CA GLY A 81 -9.07 -32.12 -4.62
C GLY A 81 -9.65 -31.70 -5.97
N VAL A 82 -10.75 -30.95 -5.99
CA VAL A 82 -11.34 -30.40 -7.21
C VAL A 82 -10.70 -29.03 -7.52
N PRO A 83 -10.22 -28.79 -8.74
CA PRO A 83 -9.70 -27.48 -9.13
C PRO A 83 -10.83 -26.46 -9.24
N VAL A 84 -10.66 -25.30 -8.60
CA VAL A 84 -11.62 -24.19 -8.66
C VAL A 84 -10.92 -22.91 -9.09
N THR A 85 -11.63 -22.09 -9.85
CA THR A 85 -11.19 -20.74 -10.22
C THR A 85 -11.98 -19.72 -9.42
N ILE A 86 -11.29 -18.80 -8.78
CA ILE A 86 -11.90 -17.76 -7.95
C ILE A 86 -11.56 -16.40 -8.51
N GLU A 87 -12.59 -15.60 -8.73
CA GLU A 87 -12.48 -14.18 -9.04
C GLU A 87 -12.92 -13.36 -7.83
N ALA A 88 -12.06 -12.49 -7.37
CA ALA A 88 -12.31 -11.59 -6.25
C ALA A 88 -11.85 -10.16 -6.57
N VAL A 89 -12.30 -9.21 -5.78
CA VAL A 89 -11.80 -7.83 -5.81
C VAL A 89 -11.47 -7.41 -4.39
N ALA A 90 -10.28 -6.90 -4.19
CA ALA A 90 -9.86 -6.29 -2.94
C ALA A 90 -9.66 -4.79 -3.12
N ASN A 91 -10.16 -4.01 -2.17
CA ASN A 91 -9.85 -2.60 -2.04
C ASN A 91 -8.85 -2.43 -0.91
N ILE A 92 -7.67 -1.94 -1.24
CA ILE A 92 -6.56 -1.78 -0.31
C ILE A 92 -6.08 -0.34 -0.26
N LYS A 93 -5.46 0.05 0.83
CA LYS A 93 -4.76 1.33 0.98
C LYS A 93 -3.60 1.21 1.97
N VAL A 94 -2.68 2.15 1.92
CA VAL A 94 -1.70 2.33 3.00
C VAL A 94 -2.43 2.83 4.24
N LYS A 95 -2.22 2.17 5.38
CA LYS A 95 -2.84 2.57 6.65
C LYS A 95 -2.31 3.94 7.10
N GLY A 96 -3.20 4.81 7.55
CA GLY A 96 -2.87 6.21 7.86
C GLY A 96 -2.03 6.44 9.12
N GLU A 97 -1.58 5.43 9.82
CA GLU A 97 -0.73 5.53 11.00
C GLU A 97 0.74 5.73 10.61
N ASP A 98 1.51 6.51 11.38
CA ASP A 98 2.91 6.82 11.06
C ASP A 98 3.80 5.57 11.00
N THR A 99 3.53 4.58 11.86
CA THR A 99 4.23 3.29 11.87
C THR A 99 3.94 2.47 10.62
N ALA A 100 2.68 2.44 10.18
CA ALA A 100 2.26 1.75 8.97
C ALA A 100 2.85 2.44 7.72
N ILE A 101 2.82 3.77 7.68
CA ILE A 101 3.45 4.53 6.60
C ILE A 101 4.95 4.26 6.56
N ALA A 102 5.64 4.19 7.71
CA ALA A 102 7.06 3.85 7.78
C ALA A 102 7.32 2.44 7.21
N ASN A 103 6.50 1.45 7.56
CA ASN A 103 6.62 0.10 7.02
C ASN A 103 6.43 0.07 5.49
N ALA A 104 5.45 0.82 4.99
CA ALA A 104 5.21 0.93 3.55
C ALA A 104 6.35 1.65 2.82
N VAL A 105 6.91 2.71 3.42
CA VAL A 105 8.08 3.44 2.90
C VAL A 105 9.29 2.52 2.77
N GLU A 106 9.62 1.79 3.83
CA GLU A 106 10.78 0.90 3.83
C GLU A 106 10.68 -0.22 2.79
N ARG A 107 9.45 -0.64 2.47
CA ARG A 107 9.20 -1.78 1.59
C ARG A 107 8.94 -1.41 0.13
N PHE A 108 8.25 -0.30 -0.13
CA PHE A 108 7.69 0.01 -1.44
C PHE A 108 8.19 1.30 -2.07
N LEU A 109 8.79 2.21 -1.29
CA LEU A 109 9.12 3.54 -1.80
C LEU A 109 10.16 3.50 -2.91
N GLU A 110 9.78 4.01 -4.06
CA GLU A 110 10.62 4.15 -5.26
C GLU A 110 10.71 5.63 -5.68
N ASP A 111 11.51 5.90 -6.70
CA ASP A 111 11.72 7.28 -7.17
C ASP A 111 10.46 7.90 -7.77
N LYS A 112 9.61 7.08 -8.39
CA LYS A 112 8.36 7.51 -9.02
C LYS A 112 7.17 6.91 -8.30
N ILE A 113 6.12 7.71 -8.10
CA ILE A 113 4.89 7.30 -7.42
C ILE A 113 4.15 6.17 -8.18
N GLU A 114 4.27 6.14 -9.51
CA GLU A 114 3.68 5.10 -10.35
C GLU A 114 4.33 3.75 -10.07
N ILE A 115 5.67 3.71 -9.94
CA ILE A 115 6.43 2.49 -9.64
C ILE A 115 6.12 2.03 -8.22
N THR A 116 6.06 2.97 -7.25
CA THR A 116 5.64 2.68 -5.88
C THR A 116 4.24 2.06 -5.84
N SER A 117 3.28 2.66 -6.56
CA SER A 117 1.91 2.15 -6.64
C SER A 117 1.84 0.77 -7.27
N GLN A 118 2.62 0.52 -8.32
CA GLN A 118 2.65 -0.77 -8.99
C GLN A 118 3.24 -1.85 -8.07
N LYS A 119 4.32 -1.56 -7.36
CA LYS A 119 4.95 -2.48 -6.41
C LYS A 119 4.03 -2.85 -5.25
N ILE A 120 3.26 -1.87 -4.73
CA ILE A 120 2.22 -2.11 -3.73
C ILE A 120 1.16 -3.09 -4.28
N LYS A 121 0.66 -2.83 -5.50
CA LYS A 121 -0.33 -3.68 -6.15
C LYS A 121 0.17 -5.12 -6.30
N GLU A 122 1.32 -5.31 -6.91
CA GLU A 122 1.89 -6.64 -7.21
C GLU A 122 2.15 -7.44 -5.93
N THR A 123 2.80 -6.83 -4.94
CA THR A 123 3.12 -7.53 -3.69
C THR A 123 1.85 -7.88 -2.92
N THR A 124 0.89 -6.97 -2.84
CA THR A 124 -0.38 -7.23 -2.14
C THR A 124 -1.22 -8.27 -2.87
N LEU A 125 -1.24 -8.23 -4.21
CA LEU A 125 -1.93 -9.22 -5.04
C LEU A 125 -1.40 -10.63 -4.76
N GLN A 126 -0.07 -10.82 -4.83
CA GLN A 126 0.57 -12.10 -4.55
C GLN A 126 0.27 -12.62 -3.13
N THR A 127 0.26 -11.73 -2.14
CA THR A 127 -0.07 -12.09 -0.75
C THR A 127 -1.52 -12.56 -0.64
N LEU A 128 -2.47 -11.83 -1.22
CA LEU A 128 -3.89 -12.18 -1.18
C LEU A 128 -4.20 -13.44 -2.00
N GLU A 129 -3.57 -13.64 -3.14
CA GLU A 129 -3.68 -14.88 -3.93
C GLU A 129 -3.19 -16.09 -3.13
N GLY A 130 -2.09 -15.96 -2.39
CA GLY A 130 -1.58 -17.01 -1.51
C GLY A 130 -2.57 -17.37 -0.41
N HIS A 131 -3.15 -16.38 0.27
CA HIS A 131 -4.17 -16.61 1.32
C HIS A 131 -5.45 -17.22 0.74
N LEU A 132 -5.93 -16.71 -0.41
CA LEU A 132 -7.09 -17.30 -1.10
C LEU A 132 -6.86 -18.77 -1.42
N ARG A 133 -5.73 -19.11 -2.01
CA ARG A 133 -5.38 -20.49 -2.36
C ARG A 133 -5.29 -21.40 -1.13
N SER A 134 -4.72 -20.89 -0.04
CA SER A 134 -4.61 -21.62 1.23
C SER A 134 -5.99 -21.94 1.82
N ILE A 135 -6.87 -20.94 1.88
CA ILE A 135 -8.20 -21.08 2.48
C ILE A 135 -9.09 -22.00 1.63
N VAL A 136 -9.03 -21.88 0.29
CA VAL A 136 -9.72 -22.77 -0.63
C VAL A 136 -9.39 -24.24 -0.35
N GLY A 137 -8.13 -24.55 -0.11
CA GLY A 137 -7.69 -25.91 0.24
C GLY A 137 -8.29 -26.48 1.54
N THR A 138 -8.93 -25.64 2.35
CA THR A 138 -9.59 -26.04 3.61
C THR A 138 -11.09 -26.19 3.53
N MET A 139 -11.73 -25.78 2.41
CA MET A 139 -13.18 -25.71 2.25
C MET A 139 -13.67 -26.62 1.10
N THR A 140 -14.91 -27.11 1.22
CA THR A 140 -15.59 -27.83 0.14
C THR A 140 -16.21 -26.86 -0.87
N ILE A 141 -16.61 -27.33 -2.05
CA ILE A 141 -17.30 -26.49 -3.06
C ILE A 141 -18.61 -25.94 -2.51
N GLU A 142 -19.36 -26.76 -1.77
CA GLU A 142 -20.62 -26.35 -1.16
C GLU A 142 -20.42 -25.23 -0.15
N GLU A 143 -19.39 -25.32 0.70
CA GLU A 143 -19.05 -24.28 1.67
C GLU A 143 -18.63 -22.98 0.97
N LEU A 144 -17.80 -23.07 -0.08
CA LEU A 144 -17.35 -21.90 -0.87
C LEU A 144 -18.53 -21.18 -1.55
N ASN A 145 -19.50 -21.93 -2.07
CA ASN A 145 -20.64 -21.37 -2.78
C ASN A 145 -21.76 -20.88 -1.86
N SER A 146 -22.01 -21.58 -0.73
CA SER A 146 -23.11 -21.26 0.19
C SER A 146 -22.86 -19.97 0.99
N ASP A 147 -21.61 -19.70 1.39
CA ASP A 147 -21.29 -18.52 2.19
C ASP A 147 -20.02 -17.80 1.72
N ARG A 148 -20.17 -17.07 0.60
CA ARG A 148 -19.10 -16.24 0.04
C ARG A 148 -18.63 -15.13 1.00
N LYS A 149 -19.52 -14.67 1.90
CA LYS A 149 -19.16 -13.64 2.89
C LYS A 149 -18.24 -14.22 3.96
N ALA A 150 -18.55 -15.39 4.50
CA ALA A 150 -17.70 -16.07 5.46
C ALA A 150 -16.34 -16.40 4.85
N PHE A 151 -16.30 -16.81 3.58
CA PHE A 151 -15.05 -17.03 2.86
C PHE A 151 -14.22 -15.74 2.75
N ALA A 152 -14.83 -14.64 2.29
CA ALA A 152 -14.16 -13.33 2.20
C ALA A 152 -13.66 -12.85 3.58
N GLN A 153 -14.42 -13.09 4.64
CA GLN A 153 -14.04 -12.75 6.01
C GLN A 153 -12.81 -13.54 6.46
N LYS A 154 -12.78 -14.86 6.23
CA LYS A 154 -11.59 -15.68 6.54
C LYS A 154 -10.34 -15.18 5.81
N VAL A 155 -10.46 -14.83 4.52
CA VAL A 155 -9.36 -14.26 3.74
C VAL A 155 -8.87 -12.96 4.37
N THR A 156 -9.78 -12.09 4.78
CA THR A 156 -9.45 -10.83 5.43
C THR A 156 -8.72 -11.07 6.76
N GLU A 157 -9.24 -11.96 7.61
CA GLU A 157 -8.67 -12.27 8.91
C GLU A 157 -7.27 -12.90 8.81
N GLU A 158 -7.06 -13.83 7.89
CA GLU A 158 -5.76 -14.49 7.71
C GLU A 158 -4.72 -13.57 7.07
N SER A 159 -5.14 -12.67 6.18
CA SER A 159 -4.21 -11.75 5.50
C SER A 159 -3.82 -10.53 6.33
N VAL A 160 -4.58 -10.18 7.37
CA VAL A 160 -4.44 -8.93 8.14
C VAL A 160 -3.03 -8.75 8.68
N LEU A 161 -2.43 -9.78 9.28
CA LEU A 161 -1.10 -9.68 9.89
C LEU A 161 0.00 -9.43 8.86
N ASP A 162 -0.10 -10.07 7.70
CA ASP A 162 0.90 -9.90 6.64
C ASP A 162 0.76 -8.55 5.94
N LEU A 163 -0.48 -8.08 5.75
CA LEU A 163 -0.75 -6.74 5.23
C LEU A 163 -0.28 -5.65 6.21
N GLU A 164 -0.51 -5.79 7.50
CA GLU A 164 -0.06 -4.84 8.52
C GLU A 164 1.47 -4.72 8.59
N LYS A 165 2.20 -5.82 8.45
CA LYS A 165 3.67 -5.79 8.34
C LYS A 165 4.16 -4.95 7.14
N MET A 166 3.35 -4.83 6.11
CA MET A 166 3.62 -4.01 4.93
C MET A 166 3.07 -2.59 5.03
N GLY A 167 2.36 -2.27 6.11
CA GLY A 167 1.67 -0.98 6.27
C GLY A 167 0.41 -0.84 5.43
N ILE A 168 -0.13 -1.95 4.91
CA ILE A 168 -1.31 -2.01 4.05
C ILE A 168 -2.52 -2.47 4.88
N THR A 169 -3.70 -1.95 4.56
CA THR A 169 -4.98 -2.46 5.07
C THR A 169 -5.91 -2.78 3.92
N ALA A 170 -6.68 -3.86 4.04
CA ALA A 170 -7.76 -4.19 3.14
C ALA A 170 -9.07 -3.60 3.69
N ASP A 171 -9.64 -2.62 2.97
CA ASP A 171 -10.92 -2.02 3.34
C ASP A 171 -12.08 -2.98 3.05
N SER A 172 -11.99 -3.73 1.95
CA SER A 172 -12.96 -4.76 1.59
C SER A 172 -12.34 -5.82 0.68
N ILE A 173 -12.78 -7.06 0.86
CA ILE A 173 -12.53 -8.17 -0.06
C ILE A 173 -13.89 -8.77 -0.46
N VAL A 174 -14.16 -8.85 -1.75
CA VAL A 174 -15.43 -9.34 -2.29
C VAL A 174 -15.16 -10.46 -3.27
N ILE A 175 -15.75 -11.62 -3.03
CA ILE A 175 -15.71 -12.77 -3.95
C ILE A 175 -16.79 -12.56 -5.01
N LYS A 176 -16.38 -12.46 -6.27
CA LYS A 176 -17.28 -12.25 -7.41
C LYS A 176 -17.81 -13.56 -7.96
N LYS A 177 -16.90 -14.49 -8.22
CA LYS A 177 -17.21 -15.74 -8.90
C LYS A 177 -16.37 -16.87 -8.33
N ILE A 178 -16.98 -18.03 -8.23
CA ILE A 178 -16.33 -19.31 -7.97
C ILE A 178 -16.83 -20.24 -9.06
N ALA A 179 -15.91 -20.82 -9.83
CA ALA A 179 -16.20 -21.75 -10.92
C ALA A 179 -15.29 -22.98 -10.77
N ASP A 180 -15.84 -24.12 -11.03
CA ASP A 180 -15.20 -25.42 -11.19
C ASP A 180 -14.88 -25.71 -12.65
#